data_a3cb67962ad0100c308530f05141e9af
#
_entry.id   a3cb67962ad0100c308530f05141e9af
#
_cell.length_a   1.000
_cell.length_b   1.000
_cell.length_c   1.000
_cell.angle_alpha   90.00
_cell.angle_beta   90.00
_cell.angle_gamma   90.00
#
_symmetry.space_group_name_H-M   'P 1'
#
loop_
_entity.id
_entity.type
_entity.pdbx_description
1 polymer ?
#
loop_
_entity_poly.entity_id
_entity_poly.type
_entity_poly.pdbx_seq_one_letter_code
_entity_poly.pdbx_strand_id
1 'polypeptide(L)'
;GRFRFFPGEAAPRRTLEGPLEAYLLEAVRRLGEGVEVGPFDLVRPTAAGLEAQATLEPEAFALLQAASGGKSPLDLAAATGLPLGRVLKGLGQLARLRLVEVSPRVPRTARLRVTLGGKGAQVDALLLKAWREHFGRVFRVRVRAGEREVLLPVEGAEGLGVVLSLSPELLLFHGLKAGEEVLVWPEV
;
A
#
# COMPACT_ATOMS: atom_id res chain seq x y z
N GLY A 1 -4.13 -2.91 46.93
CA GLY A 1 -4.23 -3.66 46.00
C GLY A 1 -4.37 -2.90 45.73
N ARG A 2 -4.23 -3.13 45.58
CA ARG A 2 -4.34 -3.54 45.02
C ARG A 2 -4.43 -3.34 44.35
N PHE A 3 -4.03 -3.17 45.38
CA PHE A 3 -4.17 -3.92 44.48
C PHE A 3 -4.15 -3.62 44.38
N ARG A 4 -3.39 -3.28 44.86
CA ARG A 4 -3.52 -3.98 44.49
C ARG A 4 -3.70 -4.30 43.89
N PHE A 5 -3.43 -4.19 44.95
CA PHE A 5 -3.76 -5.18 44.20
C PHE A 5 -3.89 -5.06 43.91
N PHE A 6 -3.18 -5.28 44.48
CA PHE A 6 -3.55 -6.26 44.05
C PHE A 6 -3.62 -6.26 43.75
N PRO A 7 -2.44 -5.60 44.12
CA PRO A 7 -2.60 -6.42 43.55
C PRO A 7 -2.97 -6.37 42.85
N GLY A 8 -1.96 -6.10 43.85
CA GLY A 8 -2.31 -7.16 42.89
C GLY A 8 -2.61 -6.76 42.23
N GLU A 9 -2.47 -6.79 42.11
CA GLU A 9 -2.97 -7.35 41.26
C GLU A 9 -3.21 -7.21 40.06
N ALA A 10 -1.90 -6.81 40.71
CA ALA A 10 -2.29 -7.45 39.60
C ALA A 10 -2.53 -7.09 38.63
N ALA A 11 -2.16 -6.98 38.79
CA ALA A 11 -2.65 -7.50 37.52
C ALA A 11 -2.85 -7.36 36.83
N PRO A 12 -2.79 -7.39 37.03
CA PRO A 12 -3.37 -7.94 35.81
C PRO A 12 -3.70 -8.11 35.28
N ARG A 13 -3.39 -8.37 35.63
CA ARG A 13 -3.97 -9.28 34.69
C ARG A 13 -4.64 -9.15 34.23
N ARG A 14 -4.44 -9.13 34.63
CA ARG A 14 -5.30 -9.60 33.80
C ARG A 14 -5.80 -9.84 33.35
N THR A 15 -5.91 -9.91 34.00
CA THR A 15 -6.46 -10.60 33.63
C THR A 15 -6.97 -10.67 32.79
N LEU A 16 -7.57 -11.18 33.15
CA LEU A 16 -7.87 -11.70 31.94
C LEU A 16 -9.24 -12.19 31.71
N GLU A 17 -10.15 -12.41 32.36
CA GLU A 17 -11.42 -12.82 32.06
C GLU A 17 -12.24 -11.76 31.46
N GLY A 18 -13.22 -11.14 31.98
CA GLY A 18 -13.94 -10.04 31.39
C GLY A 18 -13.03 -8.95 30.86
N PRO A 19 -12.04 -8.49 31.65
CA PRO A 19 -11.11 -7.49 31.18
C PRO A 19 -10.26 -7.98 30.02
N LEU A 20 -9.89 -9.25 30.04
CA LEU A 20 -9.11 -9.82 28.97
C LEU A 20 -9.91 -9.90 27.67
N GLU A 21 -11.15 -10.32 27.76
CA GLU A 21 -12.01 -10.37 26.59
C GLU A 21 -12.21 -8.98 25.99
N ALA A 22 -12.43 -7.97 26.83
CA ALA A 22 -12.55 -6.61 26.35
C ALA A 22 -11.26 -6.14 25.67
N TYR A 23 -10.13 -6.51 26.25
CA TYR A 23 -8.83 -6.19 25.67
C TYR A 23 -8.63 -6.86 24.31
N LEU A 24 -9.01 -8.13 24.19
CA LEU A 24 -8.89 -8.85 22.92
C LEU A 24 -9.80 -8.25 21.86
N LEU A 25 -11.02 -7.88 22.22
CA LEU A 25 -11.93 -7.23 21.29
C LEU A 25 -11.38 -5.88 20.83
N GLU A 26 -10.83 -5.13 21.75
CA GLU A 26 -10.20 -3.86 21.42
C GLU A 26 -9.01 -4.07 20.51
N ALA A 27 -8.17 -5.07 20.77
CA ALA A 27 -7.02 -5.38 19.95
C ALA A 27 -7.44 -5.80 18.54
N VAL A 28 -8.49 -6.63 18.43
CA VAL A 28 -9.00 -7.05 17.14
C VAL A 28 -9.55 -5.85 16.37
N ARG A 29 -10.27 -4.97 17.05
CA ARG A 29 -10.80 -3.77 16.44
C ARG A 29 -9.68 -2.87 15.95
N ARG A 30 -8.64 -2.69 16.76
CA ARG A 30 -7.47 -1.90 16.36
C ARG A 30 -6.78 -2.49 15.16
N LEU A 31 -6.62 -3.81 15.14
CA LEU A 31 -6.06 -4.47 13.97
C LEU A 31 -6.92 -4.22 12.74
N GLY A 32 -8.24 -4.23 12.90
CA GLY A 32 -9.15 -3.97 11.81
C GLY A 32 -9.11 -2.53 11.33
N GLU A 33 -8.87 -1.61 12.24
CA GLU A 33 -8.82 -0.19 11.92
C GLU A 33 -7.42 0.29 11.58
N GLY A 34 -6.40 -0.34 12.19
CA GLY A 34 -5.03 0.13 12.16
C GLY A 34 -4.08 -0.65 11.30
N VAL A 35 -4.53 -1.71 10.63
CA VAL A 35 -3.65 -2.42 9.70
C VAL A 35 -3.61 -1.62 8.42
N GLU A 36 -2.56 -0.84 8.27
CA GLU A 36 -2.35 -0.03 7.09
C GLU A 36 -1.28 -0.69 6.23
N VAL A 37 -1.59 -0.83 4.98
CA VAL A 37 -0.66 -1.40 4.01
C VAL A 37 -0.22 -0.27 3.09
N GLY A 38 1.07 -0.02 3.04
CA GLY A 38 1.62 1.00 2.15
C GLY A 38 1.83 0.43 0.75
N PRO A 39 1.83 1.29 -0.26
CA PRO A 39 1.94 0.83 -1.66
C PRO A 39 3.28 0.15 -1.99
N PHE A 40 4.29 0.35 -1.16
CA PHE A 40 5.63 -0.24 -1.38
C PHE A 40 5.96 -1.38 -0.43
N ASP A 41 5.04 -1.74 0.46
CA ASP A 41 5.28 -2.80 1.44
C ASP A 41 5.41 -4.15 0.74
N LEU A 42 6.07 -5.08 1.41
CA LEU A 42 6.17 -6.44 0.89
C LEU A 42 5.05 -7.29 1.50
N VAL A 43 4.22 -7.86 0.65
CA VAL A 43 3.08 -8.68 1.06
C VAL A 43 3.32 -10.12 0.62
N ARG A 44 3.13 -11.05 1.54
CA ARG A 44 3.28 -12.49 1.28
C ARG A 44 2.11 -13.25 1.86
N PRO A 45 1.62 -14.29 1.17
CA PRO A 45 0.63 -15.18 1.79
C PRO A 45 1.25 -15.94 2.96
N THR A 46 0.45 -16.14 4.00
CA THR A 46 0.85 -17.02 5.10
C THR A 46 0.42 -18.46 4.79
N ALA A 47 0.86 -19.40 5.62
CA ALA A 47 0.38 -20.77 5.47
C ALA A 47 -1.15 -20.84 5.59
N ALA A 48 -1.72 -20.09 6.56
CA ALA A 48 -3.16 -20.02 6.72
C ALA A 48 -3.83 -19.43 5.49
N GLY A 49 -3.20 -18.42 4.87
CA GLY A 49 -3.72 -17.82 3.64
C GLY A 49 -3.76 -18.80 2.49
N LEU A 50 -2.70 -19.58 2.33
CA LEU A 50 -2.64 -20.58 1.28
C LEU A 50 -3.70 -21.67 1.46
N GLU A 51 -3.97 -22.05 2.71
CA GLU A 51 -5.01 -23.03 3.01
C GLU A 51 -6.41 -22.49 2.80
N ALA A 52 -6.60 -21.19 3.04
CA ALA A 52 -7.92 -20.55 2.96
C ALA A 52 -8.31 -20.13 1.54
N GLN A 53 -7.43 -20.29 0.56
CA GLN A 53 -7.68 -19.77 -0.79
C GLN A 53 -9.04 -20.19 -1.36
N ALA A 54 -9.42 -21.44 -1.17
CA ALA A 54 -10.63 -21.97 -1.77
C ALA A 54 -11.92 -21.38 -1.18
N THR A 55 -11.82 -20.73 -0.01
CA THR A 55 -12.98 -20.16 0.67
C THR A 55 -13.08 -18.66 0.56
N LEU A 56 -12.14 -18.01 -0.13
CA LEU A 56 -12.11 -16.56 -0.25
C LEU A 56 -12.98 -16.08 -1.41
N GLU A 57 -13.44 -14.84 -1.28
CA GLU A 57 -14.12 -14.18 -2.39
C GLU A 57 -13.16 -14.01 -3.57
N PRO A 58 -13.68 -13.90 -4.80
CA PRO A 58 -12.82 -13.85 -5.99
C PRO A 58 -11.75 -12.76 -5.93
N GLU A 59 -12.09 -11.59 -5.42
CA GLU A 59 -11.13 -10.48 -5.34
C GLU A 59 -10.03 -10.79 -4.33
N ALA A 60 -10.39 -11.29 -3.15
CA ALA A 60 -9.42 -11.67 -2.12
C ALA A 60 -8.54 -12.83 -2.60
N PHE A 61 -9.14 -13.79 -3.28
CA PHE A 61 -8.40 -14.90 -3.87
C PHE A 61 -7.37 -14.40 -4.88
N ALA A 62 -7.78 -13.47 -5.75
CA ALA A 62 -6.89 -12.93 -6.77
C ALA A 62 -5.70 -12.20 -6.14
N LEU A 63 -5.95 -11.41 -5.08
CA LEU A 63 -4.89 -10.71 -4.37
C LEU A 63 -3.92 -11.68 -3.73
N LEU A 64 -4.45 -12.67 -3.06
CA LEU A 64 -3.64 -13.67 -2.37
C LEU A 64 -2.78 -14.46 -3.35
N GLN A 65 -3.36 -14.87 -4.45
CA GLN A 65 -2.66 -15.62 -5.48
C GLN A 65 -1.58 -14.77 -6.13
N ALA A 66 -1.89 -13.52 -6.45
CA ALA A 66 -0.93 -12.61 -7.06
C ALA A 66 0.20 -12.25 -6.11
N ALA A 67 -0.02 -12.31 -4.80
CA ALA A 67 1.00 -12.01 -3.80
C ALA A 67 1.99 -13.16 -3.59
N SER A 68 1.78 -14.29 -4.24
CA SER A 68 2.66 -15.45 -4.10
C SER A 68 4.12 -15.07 -4.42
N GLY A 69 5.04 -15.48 -3.54
CA GLY A 69 6.44 -15.14 -3.70
C GLY A 69 6.84 -13.78 -3.16
N GLY A 70 5.90 -13.00 -2.65
CA GLY A 70 6.17 -11.67 -2.12
C GLY A 70 6.06 -10.58 -3.18
N LYS A 71 5.09 -9.69 -3.01
CA LYS A 71 4.83 -8.61 -3.96
C LYS A 71 4.45 -7.35 -3.20
N SER A 72 4.64 -6.19 -3.83
CA SER A 72 4.13 -4.94 -3.28
C SER A 72 2.69 -4.73 -3.74
N PRO A 73 1.91 -3.92 -3.01
CA PRO A 73 0.57 -3.57 -3.46
C PRO A 73 0.55 -2.93 -4.86
N LEU A 74 1.58 -2.17 -5.21
CA LEU A 74 1.70 -1.63 -6.57
C LEU A 74 1.77 -2.75 -7.60
N ASP A 75 2.58 -3.77 -7.33
CA ASP A 75 2.69 -4.92 -8.23
C ASP A 75 1.36 -5.65 -8.33
N LEU A 76 0.64 -5.77 -7.21
CA LEU A 76 -0.65 -6.43 -7.19
C LEU A 76 -1.70 -5.64 -7.97
N ALA A 77 -1.69 -4.32 -7.85
CA ALA A 77 -2.61 -3.48 -8.62
C ALA A 77 -2.35 -3.64 -10.12
N ALA A 78 -1.08 -3.68 -10.51
CA ALA A 78 -0.72 -3.87 -11.90
C ALA A 78 -1.11 -5.26 -12.41
N ALA A 79 -0.92 -6.29 -11.58
CA ALA A 79 -1.20 -7.66 -11.97
C ALA A 79 -2.69 -7.98 -12.02
N THR A 80 -3.47 -7.42 -11.10
CA THR A 80 -4.90 -7.73 -10.99
C THR A 80 -5.79 -6.75 -11.74
N GLY A 81 -5.26 -5.57 -12.08
CA GLY A 81 -6.06 -4.51 -12.68
C GLY A 81 -6.98 -3.79 -11.73
N LEU A 82 -6.89 -4.08 -10.42
CA LEU A 82 -7.70 -3.41 -9.42
C LEU A 82 -7.13 -2.04 -9.07
N PRO A 83 -8.00 -1.07 -8.71
CA PRO A 83 -7.50 0.22 -8.22
C PRO A 83 -6.62 0.05 -7.00
N LEU A 84 -5.57 0.86 -6.90
CA LEU A 84 -4.60 0.74 -5.80
C LEU A 84 -5.27 0.85 -4.43
N GLY A 85 -6.21 1.78 -4.25
CA GLY A 85 -6.90 1.92 -2.99
C GLY A 85 -7.66 0.67 -2.59
N ARG A 86 -8.22 -0.02 -3.57
CA ARG A 86 -8.96 -1.25 -3.34
C ARG A 86 -8.01 -2.39 -2.98
N VAL A 87 -6.86 -2.45 -3.62
CA VAL A 87 -5.81 -3.43 -3.28
C VAL A 87 -5.35 -3.22 -1.85
N LEU A 88 -5.06 -1.98 -1.47
CA LEU A 88 -4.62 -1.67 -0.10
C LEU A 88 -5.67 -2.06 0.93
N LYS A 89 -6.93 -1.76 0.65
CA LYS A 89 -8.02 -2.11 1.56
C LYS A 89 -8.18 -3.62 1.68
N GLY A 90 -8.15 -4.33 0.55
CA GLY A 90 -8.26 -5.79 0.54
C GLY A 90 -7.11 -6.45 1.27
N LEU A 91 -5.90 -5.98 1.06
CA LEU A 91 -4.73 -6.51 1.75
C LEU A 91 -4.77 -6.22 3.24
N GLY A 92 -5.28 -5.06 3.64
CA GLY A 92 -5.47 -4.75 5.05
C GLY A 92 -6.42 -5.72 5.72
N GLN A 93 -7.48 -6.09 5.03
CA GLN A 93 -8.43 -7.09 5.54
C GLN A 93 -7.80 -8.47 5.63
N LEU A 94 -7.05 -8.88 4.61
CA LEU A 94 -6.35 -10.16 4.63
C LEU A 94 -5.29 -10.21 5.73
N ALA A 95 -4.58 -9.11 5.95
CA ALA A 95 -3.59 -9.01 7.02
C ALA A 95 -4.25 -9.10 8.39
N ARG A 96 -5.42 -8.49 8.55
CA ARG A 96 -6.18 -8.57 9.79
C ARG A 96 -6.57 -10.01 10.10
N LEU A 97 -6.90 -10.79 9.08
CA LEU A 97 -7.24 -12.19 9.22
C LEU A 97 -6.00 -13.08 9.26
N ARG A 98 -4.81 -12.48 9.19
CA ARG A 98 -3.51 -13.16 9.19
C ARG A 98 -3.35 -14.14 8.01
N LEU A 99 -4.02 -13.82 6.92
CA LEU A 99 -3.89 -14.60 5.69
C LEU A 99 -2.71 -14.11 4.84
N VAL A 100 -2.27 -12.87 5.07
CA VAL A 100 -1.04 -12.34 4.47
C VAL A 100 -0.19 -11.70 5.56
N GLU A 101 1.10 -11.65 5.30
CA GLU A 101 2.09 -10.98 6.12
C GLU A 101 2.54 -9.72 5.39
N VAL A 102 2.62 -8.61 6.10
CA VAL A 102 3.01 -7.33 5.52
C VAL A 102 4.29 -6.85 6.20
N SER A 103 5.33 -6.63 5.40
CA SER A 103 6.60 -6.10 5.89
C SER A 103 6.82 -4.71 5.31
N PRO A 104 6.96 -3.69 6.16
CA PRO A 104 7.20 -2.33 5.67
C PRO A 104 8.50 -2.25 4.87
N ARG A 105 8.48 -1.47 3.81
CA ARG A 105 9.67 -1.18 3.01
C ARG A 105 9.73 0.31 2.73
N VAL A 106 10.96 0.78 2.50
CA VAL A 106 11.19 2.18 2.18
C VAL A 106 10.56 2.49 0.81
N PRO A 107 9.69 3.50 0.73
CA PRO A 107 9.15 3.90 -0.57
C PRO A 107 10.28 4.44 -1.44
N ARG A 108 10.42 3.89 -2.63
CA ARG A 108 11.46 4.28 -3.55
C ARG A 108 10.89 4.41 -4.94
N THR A 109 11.40 3.62 -5.84
CA THR A 109 11.02 3.68 -7.25
C THR A 109 9.71 2.95 -7.48
N ALA A 110 8.79 3.62 -8.13
CA ALA A 110 7.54 3.02 -8.58
C ALA A 110 7.61 2.79 -10.08
N ARG A 111 7.12 1.64 -10.53
CA ARG A 111 6.98 1.36 -11.95
C ARG A 111 5.57 1.74 -12.37
N LEU A 112 5.47 2.76 -13.19
CA LEU A 112 4.18 3.32 -13.58
C LEU A 112 4.05 3.32 -15.09
N ARG A 113 2.82 3.35 -15.55
CA ARG A 113 2.53 3.46 -16.98
C ARG A 113 2.10 4.89 -17.27
N VAL A 114 2.67 5.46 -18.32
CA VAL A 114 2.33 6.81 -18.72
C VAL A 114 0.93 6.83 -19.33
N THR A 115 0.12 7.79 -18.89
CA THR A 115 -1.20 7.99 -19.46
C THR A 115 -1.43 9.46 -19.74
N LEU A 116 -2.30 9.74 -20.69
CA LEU A 116 -2.65 11.10 -21.05
C LEU A 116 -3.61 11.67 -20.00
N GLY A 117 -3.25 12.78 -19.41
CA GLY A 117 -4.06 13.45 -18.42
C GLY A 117 -4.38 14.88 -18.82
N GLY A 118 -5.16 15.56 -18.00
CA GLY A 118 -5.60 16.91 -18.29
C GLY A 118 -4.69 18.01 -17.79
N LYS A 119 -3.90 17.76 -16.76
CA LYS A 119 -3.11 18.79 -16.09
C LYS A 119 -1.77 18.28 -15.65
N GLY A 120 -0.70 18.93 -16.09
CA GLY A 120 0.64 18.68 -15.58
C GLY A 120 1.00 17.21 -15.41
N ALA A 121 1.80 16.92 -14.38
CA ALA A 121 2.18 15.56 -14.03
C ALA A 121 1.49 15.17 -12.72
N GLN A 122 0.82 14.03 -12.72
CA GLN A 122 0.09 13.55 -11.54
C GLN A 122 0.39 12.09 -11.29
N VAL A 123 0.53 11.74 -10.01
CA VAL A 123 0.62 10.35 -9.56
C VAL A 123 -0.50 10.09 -8.56
N ASP A 124 -0.77 8.82 -8.29
CA ASP A 124 -1.79 8.48 -7.31
C ASP A 124 -1.47 9.15 -5.97
N ALA A 125 -2.49 9.72 -5.36
CA ALA A 125 -2.34 10.40 -4.08
C ALA A 125 -1.78 9.48 -2.99
N LEU A 126 -2.07 8.19 -3.07
CA LEU A 126 -1.55 7.21 -2.11
C LEU A 126 -0.04 7.03 -2.24
N LEU A 127 0.47 7.05 -3.47
CA LEU A 127 1.90 6.99 -3.73
C LEU A 127 2.60 8.23 -3.19
N LEU A 128 2.04 9.38 -3.50
CA LEU A 128 2.62 10.64 -3.08
C LEU A 128 2.61 10.76 -1.56
N LYS A 129 1.52 10.30 -0.94
CA LYS A 129 1.42 10.28 0.51
C LYS A 129 2.53 9.42 1.13
N ALA A 130 2.75 8.22 0.60
CA ALA A 130 3.80 7.33 1.10
C ALA A 130 5.18 7.95 0.97
N TRP A 131 5.46 8.59 -0.15
CA TRP A 131 6.73 9.28 -0.34
C TRP A 131 6.88 10.44 0.62
N ARG A 132 5.82 11.23 0.83
CA ARG A 132 5.87 12.38 1.75
C ARG A 132 6.03 11.96 3.20
N GLU A 133 5.43 10.86 3.59
CA GLU A 133 5.56 10.36 4.95
C GLU A 133 6.99 9.93 5.26
N HIS A 134 7.68 9.42 4.26
CA HIS A 134 9.05 8.95 4.45
C HIS A 134 10.10 10.04 4.19
N PHE A 135 9.93 10.81 3.13
CA PHE A 135 10.94 11.78 2.69
C PHE A 135 10.60 13.23 3.05
N GLY A 136 9.43 13.48 3.59
CA GLY A 136 8.97 14.83 3.86
C GLY A 136 8.38 15.46 2.62
N ARG A 137 8.86 16.64 2.26
CA ARG A 137 8.28 17.37 1.14
C ARG A 137 8.75 16.76 -0.18
N VAL A 138 7.78 16.40 -1.01
CA VAL A 138 8.05 15.88 -2.34
C VAL A 138 7.22 16.71 -3.32
N PHE A 139 7.87 17.52 -4.11
CA PHE A 139 7.22 18.37 -5.11
C PHE A 139 7.54 17.91 -6.53
N ARG A 140 8.61 17.18 -6.72
CA ARG A 140 9.07 16.75 -8.02
C ARG A 140 9.46 15.28 -7.98
N VAL A 141 9.34 14.65 -9.12
CA VAL A 141 9.77 13.25 -9.29
C VAL A 141 10.73 13.17 -10.47
N ARG A 142 11.62 12.20 -10.40
CA ARG A 142 12.42 11.81 -11.55
C ARG A 142 11.72 10.67 -12.26
N VAL A 143 11.69 10.76 -13.57
CA VAL A 143 11.06 9.76 -14.41
C VAL A 143 12.11 9.23 -15.36
N ARG A 144 12.28 7.91 -15.36
CA ARG A 144 13.22 7.25 -16.26
C ARG A 144 12.45 6.46 -17.29
N ALA A 145 12.59 6.85 -18.53
CA ALA A 145 11.99 6.18 -19.67
C ALA A 145 13.13 5.68 -20.56
N GLY A 146 13.40 4.40 -20.50
CA GLY A 146 14.56 3.83 -21.19
C GLY A 146 15.86 4.40 -20.64
N GLU A 147 16.61 5.09 -21.48
CA GLU A 147 17.87 5.72 -21.07
C GLU A 147 17.70 7.20 -20.73
N ARG A 148 16.50 7.72 -20.86
CA ARG A 148 16.25 9.12 -20.58
C ARG A 148 15.70 9.32 -19.17
N GLU A 149 16.13 10.38 -18.56
CA GLU A 149 15.70 10.76 -17.22
C GLU A 149 15.23 12.19 -17.26
N VAL A 150 14.03 12.43 -16.75
CA VAL A 150 13.47 13.78 -16.73
C VAL A 150 12.98 14.09 -15.32
N LEU A 151 12.95 15.38 -15.00
CA LEU A 151 12.50 15.86 -13.71
C LEU A 151 11.19 16.60 -13.92
N LEU A 152 10.15 16.19 -13.19
CA LEU A 152 8.82 16.75 -13.36
C LEU A 152 8.25 17.20 -12.00
N PRO A 153 7.61 18.37 -11.95
CA PRO A 153 6.79 18.70 -10.79
C PRO A 153 5.58 17.78 -10.79
N VAL A 154 5.19 17.34 -9.60
CA VAL A 154 4.14 16.32 -9.48
C VAL A 154 3.11 16.73 -8.44
N GLU A 155 1.86 16.35 -8.70
CA GLU A 155 0.76 16.49 -7.77
C GLU A 155 0.07 15.15 -7.58
N GLY A 156 -0.62 15.00 -6.46
CA GLY A 156 -1.38 13.80 -6.19
C GLY A 156 -2.78 13.89 -6.75
N ALA A 157 -3.26 12.79 -7.28
CA ALA A 157 -4.66 12.69 -7.74
C ALA A 157 -5.21 11.35 -7.29
N GLU A 158 -6.47 11.34 -6.90
CA GLU A 158 -7.08 10.13 -6.39
C GLU A 158 -7.49 9.19 -7.52
N GLY A 159 -7.32 7.91 -7.27
CA GLY A 159 -7.82 6.89 -8.18
C GLY A 159 -6.98 6.62 -9.40
N LEU A 160 -5.76 7.16 -9.48
CA LEU A 160 -4.90 6.92 -10.65
C LEU A 160 -4.31 5.51 -10.67
N GLY A 161 -3.93 4.99 -9.50
CA GLY A 161 -3.32 3.66 -9.43
C GLY A 161 -1.89 3.65 -9.93
N VAL A 162 -1.58 2.69 -10.80
CA VAL A 162 -0.21 2.42 -11.25
C VAL A 162 0.10 3.19 -12.53
N VAL A 163 -0.26 4.48 -12.56
CA VAL A 163 -0.04 5.31 -13.74
C VAL A 163 0.60 6.64 -13.37
N LEU A 164 1.32 7.19 -14.34
CA LEU A 164 1.81 8.56 -14.29
C LEU A 164 1.01 9.33 -15.33
N SER A 165 0.18 10.25 -14.87
CA SER A 165 -0.69 11.04 -15.75
C SER A 165 0.05 12.29 -16.17
N LEU A 166 0.18 12.49 -17.48
CA LEU A 166 0.89 13.64 -18.04
C LEU A 166 0.01 14.40 -19.02
N SER A 167 0.10 15.73 -18.98
CA SER A 167 -0.59 16.55 -19.95
C SER A 167 0.02 16.33 -21.36
N PRO A 168 -0.74 16.63 -22.43
CA PRO A 168 -0.19 16.49 -23.78
C PRO A 168 1.10 17.28 -23.99
N GLU A 169 1.19 18.45 -23.39
CA GLU A 169 2.36 19.30 -23.50
C GLU A 169 3.60 18.65 -22.89
N LEU A 170 3.44 18.05 -21.72
CA LEU A 170 4.55 17.36 -21.05
C LEU A 170 4.97 16.10 -21.81
N LEU A 171 4.00 15.37 -22.36
CA LEU A 171 4.31 14.21 -23.18
C LEU A 171 5.20 14.60 -24.37
N LEU A 172 4.79 15.65 -25.07
CA LEU A 172 5.54 16.11 -26.24
C LEU A 172 6.89 16.70 -25.85
N PHE A 173 6.92 17.53 -24.82
CA PHE A 173 8.13 18.21 -24.39
C PHE A 173 9.22 17.20 -23.99
N HIS A 174 8.84 16.15 -23.27
CA HIS A 174 9.80 15.16 -22.79
C HIS A 174 9.91 13.93 -23.68
N GLY A 175 9.15 13.88 -24.76
CA GLY A 175 9.19 12.77 -25.69
C GLY A 175 8.70 11.45 -25.12
N LEU A 176 7.79 11.52 -24.18
CA LEU A 176 7.20 10.34 -23.57
C LEU A 176 5.96 9.91 -24.36
N LYS A 177 5.62 8.64 -24.26
CA LYS A 177 4.48 8.08 -24.99
C LYS A 177 3.47 7.48 -24.04
N ALA A 178 2.20 7.71 -24.30
CA ALA A 178 1.13 7.07 -23.53
C ALA A 178 1.23 5.55 -23.67
N GLY A 179 1.12 4.85 -22.56
CA GLY A 179 1.26 3.40 -22.52
C GLY A 179 2.66 2.92 -22.24
N GLU A 180 3.63 3.81 -22.24
CA GLU A 180 5.02 3.47 -21.94
C GLU A 180 5.20 3.22 -20.45
N GLU A 181 5.99 2.21 -20.11
CA GLU A 181 6.31 1.92 -18.72
C GLU A 181 7.55 2.70 -18.30
N VAL A 182 7.46 3.38 -17.18
CA VAL A 182 8.56 4.22 -16.69
C VAL A 182 8.82 3.96 -15.21
N LEU A 183 10.01 4.29 -14.77
CA LEU A 183 10.37 4.25 -13.36
C LEU A 183 10.29 5.67 -12.81
N VAL A 184 9.65 5.82 -11.67
CA VAL A 184 9.40 7.12 -11.05
C VAL A 184 9.84 7.07 -9.60
N TRP A 185 10.62 8.06 -9.19
CA TRP A 185 11.01 8.17 -7.79
C TRP A 185 11.04 9.63 -7.36
N PRO A 186 10.85 9.90 -6.06
CA PRO A 186 10.80 11.28 -5.59
C PRO A 186 12.18 11.92 -5.64
N GLU A 187 12.19 13.18 -6.01
CA GLU A 187 13.38 14.01 -5.94
C GLU A 187 13.36 14.74 -4.60
N VAL A 188 14.34 14.47 -3.75
CA VAL A 188 14.44 15.05 -2.42
C VAL A 188 15.75 15.76 -2.20
#